data_9a0ff219b75ed4fa2f7122491c20c821
#
_entry.id   9a0ff219b75ed4fa2f7122491c20c821
#
_cell.length_a   1.000
_cell.length_b   1.000
_cell.length_c   1.000
_cell.angle_alpha   90.00
_cell.angle_beta   90.00
_cell.angle_gamma   90.00
#
_symmetry.space_group_name_H-M   'P 1'
#
loop_
_entity.id
_entity.type
_entity.pdbx_description
1 polymer ?
#
loop_
_entity_poly.entity_id
_entity_poly.type
_entity_poly.pdbx_seq_one_letter_code
_entity_poly.pdbx_strand_id
1 'polypeptide(L)'
;MRKHLLWASATLALVIAACGGSTPTSQASPTPSCANATAAHHAYVVVEHQSGASFQKCVGFAGDTIDGQTLMDQSGVKYRAQTFSFGKAVCQIDNEPAQYNECFPKNQPTWWTFVEAGGAWTCAQTGYTAVALHDKEAIGWRYILSTDPCPTPPPLAQES
;
A
#
# COMPACT_ATOMS: atom_id res chain seq x y z
N MET A 1 78.32 -38.06 15.67
CA MET A 1 79.08 -37.21 14.74
C MET A 1 78.23 -36.79 13.59
N ARG A 2 78.23 -35.50 13.24
CA ARG A 2 77.67 -34.80 12.08
C ARG A 2 76.18 -34.64 12.00
N LYS A 3 75.85 -33.42 12.31
CA LYS A 3 74.64 -32.65 12.07
C LYS A 3 74.36 -32.46 10.57
N HIS A 4 73.13 -32.58 10.10
CA HIS A 4 72.69 -31.90 8.88
C HIS A 4 71.36 -31.19 9.16
N LEU A 5 71.52 -29.89 9.13
CA LEU A 5 70.49 -28.88 9.22
C LEU A 5 69.81 -28.78 7.84
N LEU A 6 68.53 -29.02 7.74
CA LEU A 6 67.80 -28.72 6.54
C LEU A 6 66.76 -27.65 6.86
N TRP A 7 67.01 -26.49 6.31
CA TRP A 7 66.07 -25.34 6.30
C TRP A 7 64.86 -25.64 5.36
N ALA A 8 63.74 -25.64 5.90
CA ALA A 8 62.49 -25.62 5.12
C ALA A 8 61.90 -24.20 5.14
N SER A 9 62.02 -23.52 4.01
CA SER A 9 61.41 -22.20 3.79
C SER A 9 59.93 -22.37 3.63
N ALA A 10 59.12 -21.88 4.57
CA ALA A 10 57.70 -21.81 4.46
C ALA A 10 57.29 -20.49 3.75
N THR A 11 56.86 -20.60 2.52
CA THR A 11 56.24 -19.49 1.78
C THR A 11 54.82 -19.32 2.25
N LEU A 12 54.57 -18.22 2.95
CA LEU A 12 53.25 -17.80 3.40
C LEU A 12 52.52 -17.14 2.22
N ALA A 13 51.59 -17.85 1.61
CA ALA A 13 50.71 -17.30 0.59
C ALA A 13 49.56 -16.50 1.27
N LEU A 14 49.60 -15.17 1.12
CA LEU A 14 48.56 -14.25 1.59
C LEU A 14 47.39 -14.33 0.61
N VAL A 15 46.31 -15.04 0.99
CA VAL A 15 45.06 -15.03 0.26
C VAL A 15 44.28 -13.79 0.68
N ILE A 16 44.27 -12.76 -0.16
CA ILE A 16 43.41 -11.59 0.00
C ILE A 16 42.01 -11.99 -0.44
N ALA A 17 41.15 -12.35 0.51
CA ALA A 17 39.73 -12.50 0.29
C ALA A 17 39.13 -11.12 0.04
N ALA A 18 38.92 -10.76 -1.23
CA ALA A 18 38.11 -9.60 -1.61
C ALA A 18 36.68 -9.90 -1.25
N CYS A 19 36.21 -9.40 -0.09
CA CYS A 19 34.81 -9.29 0.22
C CYS A 19 34.16 -8.30 -0.77
N GLY A 20 33.64 -8.82 -1.86
CA GLY A 20 32.74 -8.09 -2.73
C GLY A 20 31.45 -7.76 -1.96
N GLY A 21 31.43 -6.60 -1.32
CA GLY A 21 30.23 -6.06 -0.74
C GLY A 21 29.21 -5.80 -1.85
N SER A 22 28.23 -6.69 -2.03
CA SER A 22 27.05 -6.41 -2.81
C SER A 22 26.29 -5.32 -2.08
N THR A 23 26.43 -4.08 -2.51
CA THR A 23 25.54 -2.99 -2.12
C THR A 23 24.13 -3.44 -2.48
N PRO A 24 23.16 -3.50 -1.53
CA PRO A 24 21.79 -3.73 -1.88
C PRO A 24 21.37 -2.59 -2.82
N THR A 25 21.15 -2.91 -4.09
CA THR A 25 20.51 -2.01 -5.02
C THR A 25 19.13 -1.77 -4.44
N SER A 26 18.91 -0.59 -3.86
CA SER A 26 17.58 -0.14 -3.47
C SER A 26 16.77 -0.12 -4.76
N GLN A 27 15.95 -1.15 -4.98
CA GLN A 27 14.95 -1.11 -6.03
C GLN A 27 14.01 0.03 -5.66
N ALA A 28 14.13 1.14 -6.38
CA ALA A 28 13.12 2.19 -6.35
C ALA A 28 11.79 1.50 -6.68
N SER A 29 10.85 1.51 -5.74
CA SER A 29 9.49 1.10 -6.03
C SER A 29 9.01 1.88 -7.24
N PRO A 30 8.42 1.24 -8.25
CA PRO A 30 7.94 1.97 -9.41
C PRO A 30 6.98 3.04 -8.93
N THR A 31 7.27 4.29 -9.27
CA THR A 31 6.36 5.42 -9.03
C THR A 31 5.02 5.04 -9.65
N PRO A 32 3.92 5.06 -8.89
CA PRO A 32 2.62 4.68 -9.42
C PRO A 32 2.26 5.62 -10.58
N SER A 33 2.04 5.07 -11.76
CA SER A 33 1.58 5.86 -12.89
C SER A 33 0.15 6.32 -12.62
N CYS A 34 -0.09 7.65 -12.64
CA CYS A 34 -1.43 8.20 -12.46
C CYS A 34 -2.30 7.97 -13.69
N ALA A 35 -3.53 7.53 -13.49
CA ALA A 35 -4.57 7.73 -14.48
C ALA A 35 -4.79 9.25 -14.64
N ASN A 36 -4.91 9.76 -15.86
CA ASN A 36 -5.01 11.20 -16.15
C ASN A 36 -3.83 12.03 -15.58
N ALA A 37 -2.60 11.54 -15.72
CA ALA A 37 -1.39 12.11 -15.12
C ALA A 37 -1.11 13.60 -15.43
N THR A 38 -1.74 14.16 -16.48
CA THR A 38 -1.61 15.57 -16.86
C THR A 38 -2.61 16.51 -16.19
N ALA A 39 -3.50 15.99 -15.34
CA ALA A 39 -4.46 16.80 -14.61
C ALA A 39 -3.77 17.67 -13.55
N ALA A 40 -4.44 18.75 -13.15
CA ALA A 40 -3.87 19.73 -12.22
C ALA A 40 -3.73 19.20 -10.78
N HIS A 41 -4.60 18.26 -10.40
CA HIS A 41 -4.69 17.70 -9.06
C HIS A 41 -4.63 16.18 -9.12
N HIS A 42 -4.16 15.55 -8.05
CA HIS A 42 -4.03 14.10 -7.93
C HIS A 42 -4.59 13.63 -6.60
N ALA A 43 -5.33 12.52 -6.62
CA ALA A 43 -5.78 11.83 -5.42
C ALA A 43 -5.40 10.35 -5.49
N TYR A 44 -5.36 9.71 -4.33
CA TYR A 44 -4.82 8.35 -4.22
C TYR A 44 -5.85 7.38 -3.63
N VAL A 45 -5.78 6.13 -4.11
CA VAL A 45 -6.42 4.97 -3.48
C VAL A 45 -5.33 4.11 -2.89
N VAL A 46 -5.37 3.87 -1.59
CA VAL A 46 -4.43 2.99 -0.89
C VAL A 46 -5.18 1.77 -0.38
N VAL A 47 -4.70 0.58 -0.70
CA VAL A 47 -5.33 -0.69 -0.30
C VAL A 47 -4.32 -1.53 0.45
N GLU A 48 -4.72 -2.04 1.62
CA GLU A 48 -3.97 -3.03 2.38
C GLU A 48 -4.84 -4.27 2.62
N HIS A 49 -4.38 -5.39 2.09
CA HIS A 49 -5.00 -6.70 2.23
C HIS A 49 -4.73 -7.30 3.62
N GLN A 50 -5.48 -8.31 4.01
CA GLN A 50 -5.29 -9.02 5.28
C GLN A 50 -3.87 -9.62 5.42
N SER A 51 -3.25 -9.98 4.32
CA SER A 51 -1.86 -10.47 4.28
C SER A 51 -0.80 -9.44 4.65
N GLY A 52 -1.17 -8.14 4.74
CA GLY A 52 -0.25 -7.02 4.85
C GLY A 52 0.29 -6.53 3.50
N ALA A 53 -0.04 -7.19 2.40
CA ALA A 53 0.30 -6.69 1.07
C ALA A 53 -0.50 -5.41 0.79
N SER A 54 0.18 -4.37 0.32
CA SER A 54 -0.44 -3.09 0.00
C SER A 54 -0.10 -2.64 -1.41
N PHE A 55 -0.99 -1.85 -1.98
CA PHE A 55 -0.74 -1.15 -3.24
C PHE A 55 -1.40 0.24 -3.22
N GLN A 56 -0.95 1.08 -4.13
CA GLN A 56 -1.50 2.42 -4.34
C GLN A 56 -1.86 2.63 -5.80
N LYS A 57 -2.93 3.38 -6.04
CA LYS A 57 -3.29 3.93 -7.35
C LYS A 57 -3.40 5.44 -7.26
N CYS A 58 -3.06 6.11 -8.34
CA CYS A 58 -3.13 7.55 -8.46
C CYS A 58 -4.10 7.92 -9.59
N VAL A 59 -4.92 8.94 -9.36
CA VAL A 59 -5.87 9.48 -10.34
C VAL A 59 -5.76 10.99 -10.38
N GLY A 60 -5.51 11.52 -11.56
CA GLY A 60 -5.55 12.95 -11.80
C GLY A 60 -6.96 13.46 -12.07
N PHE A 61 -7.30 14.64 -11.58
CA PHE A 61 -8.58 15.30 -11.76
C PHE A 61 -8.45 16.82 -11.93
N ALA A 62 -9.47 17.48 -12.50
CA ALA A 62 -9.40 18.88 -12.87
C ALA A 62 -10.14 19.83 -11.93
N GLY A 63 -11.12 19.36 -11.18
CA GLY A 63 -11.91 20.18 -10.23
C GLY A 63 -11.18 20.39 -8.91
N ASP A 64 -11.79 21.13 -8.00
CA ASP A 64 -11.25 21.36 -6.65
C ASP A 64 -11.27 20.08 -5.79
N THR A 65 -12.18 19.16 -6.10
CA THR A 65 -12.32 17.87 -5.41
C THR A 65 -12.69 16.76 -6.39
N ILE A 66 -12.42 15.52 -5.97
CA ILE A 66 -12.93 14.31 -6.59
C ILE A 66 -13.70 13.50 -5.53
N ASP A 67 -14.87 12.99 -5.85
CA ASP A 67 -15.58 12.11 -4.94
C ASP A 67 -15.01 10.69 -4.92
N GLY A 68 -15.19 9.99 -3.79
CA GLY A 68 -14.59 8.68 -3.60
C GLY A 68 -15.07 7.63 -4.60
N GLN A 69 -16.30 7.72 -5.15
CA GLN A 69 -16.76 6.79 -6.17
C GLN A 69 -16.03 7.04 -7.49
N THR A 70 -15.96 8.27 -7.95
CA THR A 70 -15.26 8.66 -9.17
C THR A 70 -13.78 8.27 -9.07
N LEU A 71 -13.15 8.50 -7.92
CA LEU A 71 -11.78 8.11 -7.67
C LEU A 71 -11.59 6.59 -7.78
N MET A 72 -12.43 5.80 -7.12
CA MET A 72 -12.37 4.34 -7.18
C MET A 72 -12.57 3.83 -8.61
N ASP A 73 -13.57 4.34 -9.32
CA ASP A 73 -13.89 3.92 -10.69
C ASP A 73 -12.75 4.24 -11.67
N GLN A 74 -12.10 5.42 -11.53
CA GLN A 74 -10.99 5.83 -12.39
C GLN A 74 -9.64 5.20 -12.02
N SER A 75 -9.48 4.76 -10.78
CA SER A 75 -8.24 4.13 -10.29
C SER A 75 -7.93 2.79 -10.95
N GLY A 76 -8.93 2.14 -11.55
CA GLY A 76 -8.83 0.80 -12.11
C GLY A 76 -8.76 -0.32 -11.05
N VAL A 77 -8.98 0.01 -9.77
CA VAL A 77 -9.14 -0.98 -8.72
C VAL A 77 -10.42 -1.78 -8.96
N LYS A 78 -10.31 -3.10 -8.93
CA LYS A 78 -11.49 -3.98 -9.05
C LYS A 78 -12.16 -4.09 -7.70
N TYR A 79 -13.41 -3.65 -7.61
CA TYR A 79 -14.13 -3.70 -6.34
C TYR A 79 -15.61 -4.00 -6.52
N ARG A 80 -16.26 -4.42 -5.45
CA ARG A 80 -17.73 -4.56 -5.34
C ARG A 80 -18.21 -3.83 -4.11
N ALA A 81 -19.32 -3.12 -4.26
CA ALA A 81 -19.92 -2.31 -3.20
C ALA A 81 -21.41 -2.60 -3.07
N GLN A 82 -21.94 -2.32 -1.88
CA GLN A 82 -23.38 -2.36 -1.59
C GLN A 82 -23.84 -1.03 -1.01
N THR A 83 -25.13 -0.72 -1.20
CA THR A 83 -25.76 0.50 -0.67
C THR A 83 -26.40 0.21 0.67
N PHE A 84 -26.13 1.09 1.64
CA PHE A 84 -26.67 1.07 2.99
C PHE A 84 -27.31 2.43 3.32
N SER A 85 -27.91 2.56 4.50
CA SER A 85 -28.52 3.83 4.94
C SER A 85 -27.50 4.96 5.12
N PHE A 86 -26.24 4.64 5.37
CA PHE A 86 -25.13 5.59 5.52
C PHE A 86 -24.37 5.87 4.21
N GLY A 87 -24.80 5.30 3.09
CA GLY A 87 -24.16 5.40 1.79
C GLY A 87 -23.63 4.05 1.27
N LYS A 88 -22.74 4.07 0.28
CA LYS A 88 -22.13 2.84 -0.24
C LYS A 88 -20.91 2.43 0.57
N ALA A 89 -20.77 1.13 0.80
CA ALA A 89 -19.59 0.51 1.38
C ALA A 89 -18.98 -0.53 0.43
N VAL A 90 -17.67 -0.64 0.44
CA VAL A 90 -16.95 -1.66 -0.32
C VAL A 90 -17.00 -2.98 0.44
N CYS A 91 -17.39 -4.04 -0.27
CA CYS A 91 -17.52 -5.39 0.28
C CYS A 91 -16.41 -6.33 -0.21
N GLN A 92 -15.79 -6.01 -1.34
CA GLN A 92 -14.70 -6.78 -1.94
C GLN A 92 -13.78 -5.84 -2.72
N ILE A 93 -12.47 -6.03 -2.57
CA ILE A 93 -11.44 -5.43 -3.43
C ILE A 93 -10.59 -6.57 -4.00
N ASP A 94 -10.32 -6.51 -5.32
CA ASP A 94 -9.72 -7.58 -6.12
C ASP A 94 -10.46 -8.90 -5.94
N ASN A 95 -10.03 -9.80 -5.16
CA ASN A 95 -10.74 -11.04 -4.86
C ASN A 95 -10.77 -11.31 -3.34
N GLU A 96 -10.69 -10.25 -2.55
CA GLU A 96 -10.73 -10.35 -1.10
C GLU A 96 -11.96 -9.65 -0.52
N PRO A 97 -12.79 -10.37 0.24
CA PRO A 97 -12.78 -11.83 0.41
C PRO A 97 -13.14 -12.54 -0.92
N ALA A 98 -12.66 -13.77 -1.10
CA ALA A 98 -12.92 -14.54 -2.32
C ALA A 98 -14.44 -14.71 -2.59
N GLN A 99 -15.23 -14.82 -1.54
CA GLN A 99 -16.69 -14.84 -1.57
C GLN A 99 -17.24 -14.10 -0.34
N TYR A 100 -18.37 -13.44 -0.47
CA TYR A 100 -19.11 -12.84 0.65
C TYR A 100 -20.60 -12.96 0.43
N ASN A 101 -21.35 -13.24 1.50
CA ASN A 101 -22.81 -13.23 1.50
C ASN A 101 -23.35 -11.90 2.03
N GLU A 102 -22.59 -11.25 2.89
CA GLU A 102 -22.86 -9.94 3.46
C GLU A 102 -21.57 -9.11 3.55
N CYS A 103 -21.70 -7.79 3.47
CA CYS A 103 -20.55 -6.88 3.45
C CYS A 103 -19.88 -6.73 4.83
N PHE A 104 -20.64 -6.93 5.92
CA PHE A 104 -20.19 -6.78 7.30
C PHE A 104 -20.50 -8.03 8.13
N PRO A 105 -19.83 -9.15 7.87
CA PRO A 105 -20.07 -10.38 8.61
C PRO A 105 -19.55 -10.25 10.06
N LYS A 106 -20.29 -10.81 11.01
CA LYS A 106 -19.88 -10.82 12.41
C LYS A 106 -18.62 -11.68 12.62
N ASN A 107 -17.68 -11.18 13.40
CA ASN A 107 -16.44 -11.91 13.76
C ASN A 107 -15.59 -12.36 12.56
N GLN A 108 -15.65 -11.63 11.46
CA GLN A 108 -14.83 -11.83 10.29
C GLN A 108 -14.22 -10.49 9.84
N PRO A 109 -13.13 -10.50 9.08
CA PRO A 109 -12.57 -9.28 8.52
C PRO A 109 -13.58 -8.57 7.60
N THR A 110 -13.51 -7.26 7.58
CA THR A 110 -14.27 -6.38 6.67
C THR A 110 -13.35 -5.31 6.12
N TRP A 111 -13.76 -4.67 5.04
CA TRP A 111 -13.07 -3.50 4.51
C TRP A 111 -13.41 -2.26 5.33
N TRP A 112 -12.42 -1.71 5.99
CA TRP A 112 -12.50 -0.43 6.67
C TRP A 112 -12.09 0.69 5.71
N THR A 113 -12.80 1.80 5.77
CA THR A 113 -12.55 2.97 4.93
C THR A 113 -11.91 4.08 5.75
N PHE A 114 -10.86 4.67 5.21
CA PHE A 114 -10.11 5.76 5.81
C PHE A 114 -10.00 6.92 4.81
N VAL A 115 -9.83 8.13 5.33
CA VAL A 115 -9.55 9.35 4.55
C VAL A 115 -8.26 9.94 5.06
N GLU A 116 -7.31 10.18 4.16
CA GLU A 116 -6.06 10.86 4.45
C GLU A 116 -6.15 12.31 4.02
N ALA A 117 -5.87 13.21 4.94
CA ALA A 117 -5.71 14.63 4.69
C ALA A 117 -4.56 15.18 5.54
N GLY A 118 -3.67 15.97 4.92
CA GLY A 118 -2.53 16.57 5.61
C GLY A 118 -1.54 15.55 6.22
N GLY A 119 -1.40 14.36 5.60
CA GLY A 119 -0.49 13.30 6.06
C GLY A 119 -1.00 12.49 7.26
N ALA A 120 -2.29 12.54 7.54
CA ALA A 120 -2.90 11.79 8.64
C ALA A 120 -4.19 11.08 8.20
N TRP A 121 -4.35 9.82 8.61
CA TRP A 121 -5.55 9.04 8.38
C TRP A 121 -6.61 9.28 9.44
N THR A 122 -7.86 9.35 9.02
CA THR A 122 -9.06 9.27 9.86
C THR A 122 -10.01 8.21 9.30
N CYS A 123 -10.81 7.60 10.17
CA CYS A 123 -11.85 6.69 9.69
C CYS A 123 -12.97 7.46 9.00
N ALA A 124 -13.40 6.99 7.85
CA ALA A 124 -14.54 7.58 7.15
C ALA A 124 -15.81 7.49 8.02
N GLN A 125 -16.51 8.60 8.16
CA GLN A 125 -17.75 8.69 8.95
C GLN A 125 -18.99 8.44 8.08
N THR A 126 -18.80 8.35 6.77
CA THR A 126 -19.89 8.17 5.76
C THR A 126 -19.48 7.07 4.78
N GLY A 127 -20.41 6.64 3.93
CA GLY A 127 -20.08 5.80 2.79
C GLY A 127 -19.06 6.50 1.86
N TYR A 128 -18.19 5.74 1.23
CA TYR A 128 -17.09 6.27 0.43
C TYR A 128 -17.53 7.22 -0.70
N THR A 129 -18.75 7.06 -1.19
CA THR A 129 -19.31 7.91 -2.26
C THR A 129 -19.60 9.35 -1.83
N ALA A 130 -19.68 9.59 -0.51
CA ALA A 130 -19.86 10.93 0.06
C ALA A 130 -18.53 11.58 0.50
N VAL A 131 -17.42 10.88 0.36
CA VAL A 131 -16.09 11.42 0.63
C VAL A 131 -15.70 12.33 -0.53
N ALA A 132 -15.32 13.58 -0.24
CA ALA A 132 -14.72 14.49 -1.20
C ALA A 132 -13.23 14.64 -0.86
N LEU A 133 -12.35 14.46 -1.85
CA LEU A 133 -10.91 14.48 -1.71
C LEU A 133 -10.33 15.65 -2.49
N HIS A 134 -9.44 16.40 -1.86
CA HIS A 134 -8.66 17.46 -2.48
C HIS A 134 -7.36 16.93 -3.08
N ASP A 135 -6.58 17.85 -3.67
CA ASP A 135 -5.26 17.52 -4.19
C ASP A 135 -4.38 16.88 -3.11
N LYS A 136 -3.71 15.78 -3.48
CA LYS A 136 -2.82 14.98 -2.64
C LYS A 136 -3.48 14.21 -1.49
N GLU A 137 -4.78 14.26 -1.37
CA GLU A 137 -5.50 13.46 -0.39
C GLU A 137 -5.74 12.03 -0.90
N ALA A 138 -6.04 11.12 0.02
CA ALA A 138 -6.27 9.73 -0.31
C ALA A 138 -7.50 9.15 0.37
N ILE A 139 -8.09 8.14 -0.29
CA ILE A 139 -8.98 7.19 0.35
C ILE A 139 -8.24 5.89 0.58
N GLY A 140 -8.34 5.34 1.80
CA GLY A 140 -7.66 4.13 2.22
C GLY A 140 -8.62 2.99 2.51
N TRP A 141 -8.19 1.79 2.20
CA TRP A 141 -8.93 0.56 2.46
C TRP A 141 -8.04 -0.43 3.17
N ARG A 142 -8.51 -1.00 4.27
CA ARG A 142 -7.83 -2.08 4.96
C ARG A 142 -8.79 -3.21 5.28
N TYR A 143 -8.41 -4.44 4.88
CA TYR A 143 -9.19 -5.63 5.18
C TYR A 143 -8.73 -6.25 6.49
N ILE A 144 -9.49 -6.04 7.55
CA ILE A 144 -9.09 -6.44 8.91
C ILE A 144 -10.29 -6.80 9.77
N LEU A 145 -10.10 -7.77 10.67
CA LEU A 145 -11.00 -7.99 11.80
C LEU A 145 -10.60 -7.02 12.92
N SER A 146 -11.51 -6.14 13.28
CA SER A 146 -11.30 -5.23 14.42
C SER A 146 -12.58 -5.00 15.18
N THR A 147 -12.45 -4.88 16.49
CA THR A 147 -13.48 -4.41 17.41
C THR A 147 -13.32 -2.93 17.74
N ASP A 148 -12.22 -2.33 17.33
CA ASP A 148 -11.96 -0.91 17.53
C ASP A 148 -12.86 -0.08 16.60
N PRO A 149 -13.41 1.03 17.07
CA PRO A 149 -14.26 1.91 16.25
C PRO A 149 -13.50 2.60 15.12
N CYS A 150 -12.18 2.66 15.19
CA CYS A 150 -11.29 3.11 14.14
C CYS A 150 -9.96 2.35 14.26
N PRO A 151 -9.79 1.24 13.52
CA PRO A 151 -8.58 0.43 13.60
C PRO A 151 -7.38 1.12 12.94
N THR A 152 -6.20 0.50 13.06
CA THR A 152 -4.99 0.97 12.40
C THR A 152 -5.22 1.13 10.89
N PRO A 153 -4.91 2.29 10.32
CA PRO A 153 -5.09 2.55 8.89
C PRO A 153 -4.06 1.82 8.02
N PRO A 154 -4.23 1.84 6.68
CA PRO A 154 -3.20 1.39 5.74
C PRO A 154 -1.97 2.33 5.78
N PRO A 155 -0.87 2.00 5.07
CA PRO A 155 0.26 2.92 4.88
C PRO A 155 -0.20 4.27 4.33
N LEU A 156 0.55 5.34 4.63
CA LEU A 156 0.30 6.65 4.01
C LEU A 156 0.49 6.58 2.49
N ALA A 157 -0.30 7.38 1.78
CA ALA A 157 -0.12 7.56 0.35
C ALA A 157 1.26 8.16 0.04
N GLN A 158 1.87 7.67 -1.03
CA GLN A 158 3.14 8.20 -1.54
C GLN A 158 2.83 9.15 -2.69
N GLU A 159 3.20 10.41 -2.56
CA GLU A 159 3.08 11.37 -3.65
C GLU A 159 3.93 10.93 -4.85
N SER A 160 3.40 11.05 -6.05
CA SER A 160 4.05 10.67 -7.33
C SER A 160 4.65 11.89 -8.04
#